data_1dbb411fb45fbecb457c1cc64cad5d51
#
_entry.id   1dbb411fb45fbecb457c1cc64cad5d51
#
_cell.length_a   1.000
_cell.length_b   1.000
_cell.length_c   1.000
_cell.angle_alpha   90.00
_cell.angle_beta   90.00
_cell.angle_gamma   90.00
#
_symmetry.space_group_name_H-M   'P 1'
#
loop_
_entity.id
_entity.type
_entity.pdbx_description
1 polymer ?
#
loop_
_entity_poly.entity_id
_entity_poly.type
_entity_poly.pdbx_seq_one_letter_code
_entity_poly.pdbx_strand_id
1 'polypeptide(L)'
;MIEQLKNNPAGNFFLLAGPCVIEGEEMAMRIAEKVVNTTEKLKIPYVFKGSYRKANRSRLDSFMGIGDEKALKIVKKVHDTFGVPTVTDIHAADEAEMAAEYVDVLQIPAFLCRQTDLLIAAAKTGKVINIKKGQFLSPMAMQFAADKVIEAGNKEVMLTERGTTFGYQDLVIDYRGIPEMQSFGFPVILDVTHSLQQPNQTSGVTGGMPQLIETVAKAGIAVGADGLFIETHENPAVAKSDGANMLKLDLLEDLLTKLVRIREAIL
;
A
#
# COMPACT_ATOMS: atom_id res chain seq x y z
N MET A 1 6.64 -10.80 -11.48
CA MET A 1 6.77 -9.42 -10.93
C MET A 1 7.36 -9.40 -9.52
N ILE A 2 6.85 -10.16 -8.56
CA ILE A 2 7.36 -10.20 -7.16
C ILE A 2 8.87 -10.47 -7.12
N GLU A 3 9.33 -11.45 -7.88
CA GLU A 3 10.76 -11.81 -7.94
C GLU A 3 11.65 -10.62 -8.33
N GLN A 4 11.21 -9.81 -9.28
CA GLN A 4 11.95 -8.61 -9.72
C GLN A 4 11.95 -7.49 -8.67
N LEU A 5 10.86 -7.37 -7.90
CA LEU A 5 10.78 -6.40 -6.80
C LEU A 5 11.69 -6.80 -5.65
N LYS A 6 11.67 -8.08 -5.26
CA LYS A 6 12.40 -8.59 -4.09
C LYS A 6 13.91 -8.76 -4.36
N ASN A 7 14.26 -9.35 -5.51
CA ASN A 7 15.64 -9.67 -5.87
C ASN A 7 16.20 -8.66 -6.88
N ASN A 8 15.97 -7.37 -6.64
CA ASN A 8 16.53 -6.32 -7.49
C ASN A 8 18.05 -6.21 -7.34
N PRO A 9 18.77 -5.83 -8.43
CA PRO A 9 20.24 -5.81 -8.42
C PRO A 9 20.89 -4.88 -7.39
N ALA A 10 20.13 -3.88 -6.90
CA ALA A 10 20.62 -2.96 -5.88
C ALA A 10 20.49 -3.52 -4.46
N GLY A 11 19.82 -4.67 -4.25
CA GLY A 11 19.52 -5.21 -2.93
C GLY A 11 18.57 -4.33 -2.10
N ASN A 12 17.93 -3.35 -2.73
CA ASN A 12 17.12 -2.36 -2.05
C ASN A 12 15.72 -2.90 -1.70
N PHE A 13 15.03 -2.23 -0.79
CA PHE A 13 13.59 -2.45 -0.60
C PHE A 13 12.80 -1.92 -1.80
N PHE A 14 11.58 -2.41 -2.02
CA PHE A 14 10.69 -1.84 -3.02
C PHE A 14 9.65 -0.89 -2.40
N LEU A 15 9.06 -0.03 -3.21
CA LEU A 15 8.14 1.01 -2.76
C LEU A 15 6.79 0.90 -3.47
N LEU A 16 5.70 0.83 -2.69
CA LEU A 16 4.34 1.11 -3.16
C LEU A 16 3.99 2.52 -2.71
N ALA A 17 3.87 3.47 -3.63
CA ALA A 17 3.54 4.85 -3.26
C ALA A 17 2.66 5.56 -4.28
N GLY A 18 1.91 6.55 -3.81
CA GLY A 18 1.04 7.41 -4.61
C GLY A 18 -0.06 8.04 -3.76
N PRO A 19 -1.08 8.64 -4.37
CA PRO A 19 -2.16 9.28 -3.64
C PRO A 19 -3.06 8.25 -2.95
N CYS A 20 -3.73 8.67 -1.87
CA CYS A 20 -4.72 7.83 -1.19
C CYS A 20 -5.83 7.37 -2.15
N VAL A 21 -6.35 8.29 -2.97
CA VAL A 21 -7.37 8.05 -3.98
C VAL A 21 -7.06 8.88 -5.22
N ILE A 22 -7.48 8.40 -6.38
CA ILE A 22 -7.38 9.16 -7.64
C ILE A 22 -8.41 10.29 -7.62
N GLU A 23 -7.93 11.53 -7.53
CA GLU A 23 -8.76 12.74 -7.53
C GLU A 23 -8.87 13.40 -8.90
N GLY A 24 -7.94 13.08 -9.79
CA GLY A 24 -7.85 13.56 -11.16
C GLY A 24 -6.57 13.12 -11.84
N GLU A 25 -6.54 13.24 -13.17
CA GLU A 25 -5.40 12.77 -13.98
C GLU A 25 -4.13 13.57 -13.72
N GLU A 26 -4.22 14.89 -13.77
CA GLU A 26 -3.04 15.77 -13.62
C GLU A 26 -2.32 15.54 -12.29
N MET A 27 -3.07 15.43 -11.18
CA MET A 27 -2.51 15.16 -9.87
C MET A 27 -1.82 13.80 -9.83
N ALA A 28 -2.47 12.75 -10.33
CA ALA A 28 -1.89 11.40 -10.35
C ALA A 28 -0.60 11.35 -11.17
N MET A 29 -0.57 12.00 -12.35
CA MET A 29 0.60 12.05 -13.22
C MET A 29 1.77 12.81 -12.58
N ARG A 30 1.53 13.99 -11.96
CA ARG A 30 2.60 14.75 -11.27
C ARG A 30 3.18 13.99 -10.08
N ILE A 31 2.33 13.34 -9.28
CA ILE A 31 2.81 12.50 -8.17
C ILE A 31 3.64 11.33 -8.71
N ALA A 32 3.14 10.62 -9.72
CA ALA A 32 3.85 9.50 -10.32
C ALA A 32 5.22 9.92 -10.86
N GLU A 33 5.29 10.99 -11.65
CA GLU A 33 6.54 11.52 -12.21
C GLU A 33 7.58 11.84 -11.12
N LYS A 34 7.16 12.52 -10.05
CA LYS A 34 8.06 12.87 -8.94
C LYS A 34 8.58 11.62 -8.23
N VAL A 35 7.71 10.63 -8.00
CA VAL A 35 8.12 9.37 -7.34
C VAL A 35 9.02 8.54 -8.25
N VAL A 36 8.70 8.41 -9.54
CA VAL A 36 9.55 7.72 -10.54
C VAL A 36 10.95 8.32 -10.54
N ASN A 37 11.08 9.63 -10.73
CA ASN A 37 12.37 10.32 -10.78
C ASN A 37 13.19 10.08 -9.48
N THR A 38 12.52 10.07 -8.34
CA THR A 38 13.17 9.82 -7.03
C THR A 38 13.63 8.37 -6.91
N THR A 39 12.77 7.41 -7.27
CA THR A 39 13.05 5.98 -7.10
C THR A 39 14.09 5.48 -8.10
N GLU A 40 14.09 5.99 -9.33
CA GLU A 40 15.15 5.71 -10.32
C GLU A 40 16.53 6.19 -9.83
N LYS A 41 16.61 7.44 -9.34
CA LYS A 41 17.84 7.99 -8.76
C LYS A 41 18.37 7.14 -7.60
N LEU A 42 17.50 6.62 -6.75
CA LEU A 42 17.84 5.83 -5.57
C LEU A 42 17.87 4.32 -5.84
N LYS A 43 17.60 3.87 -7.06
CA LYS A 43 17.53 2.46 -7.47
C LYS A 43 16.54 1.65 -6.60
N ILE A 44 15.40 2.22 -6.29
CA ILE A 44 14.32 1.59 -5.54
C ILE A 44 13.28 1.07 -6.54
N PRO A 45 12.97 -0.24 -6.60
CA PRO A 45 11.84 -0.73 -7.40
C PRO A 45 10.54 -0.08 -6.96
N TYR A 46 9.74 0.38 -7.91
CA TYR A 46 8.56 1.18 -7.61
C TYR A 46 7.28 0.60 -8.22
N VAL A 47 6.20 0.66 -7.47
CA VAL A 47 4.83 0.35 -7.88
C VAL A 47 3.96 1.57 -7.56
N PHE A 48 3.33 2.17 -8.56
CA PHE A 48 2.40 3.28 -8.34
C PHE A 48 1.12 2.79 -7.66
N LYS A 49 0.77 3.41 -6.52
CA LYS A 49 -0.47 3.10 -5.79
C LYS A 49 -1.49 4.23 -5.95
N GLY A 50 -2.71 3.86 -6.27
CA GLY A 50 -3.84 4.77 -6.22
C GLY A 50 -5.16 4.01 -6.12
N SER A 51 -5.98 4.31 -5.09
CA SER A 51 -7.33 3.74 -5.01
C SER A 51 -8.23 4.38 -6.07
N TYR A 52 -8.95 3.59 -6.84
CA TYR A 52 -9.92 4.10 -7.79
C TYR A 52 -11.17 4.64 -7.08
N ARG A 53 -11.52 4.08 -5.91
CA ARG A 53 -12.55 4.58 -5.00
C ARG A 53 -12.25 4.21 -3.55
N LYS A 54 -12.95 4.85 -2.63
CA LYS A 54 -12.95 4.56 -1.19
C LYS A 54 -14.32 4.04 -0.77
N ALA A 55 -14.39 2.78 -0.30
CA ALA A 55 -15.64 2.11 0.04
C ALA A 55 -16.00 2.19 1.54
N ASN A 56 -15.06 2.57 2.41
CA ASN A 56 -15.20 2.49 3.88
C ASN A 56 -15.18 3.87 4.56
N ARG A 57 -15.97 4.82 4.05
CA ARG A 57 -16.02 6.16 4.63
C ARG A 57 -16.82 6.23 5.91
N SER A 58 -16.36 7.04 6.88
CA SER A 58 -17.05 7.27 8.15
C SER A 58 -18.33 8.07 7.97
N ARG A 59 -18.40 8.92 6.94
CA ARG A 59 -19.57 9.77 6.66
C ARG A 59 -20.11 9.47 5.27
N LEU A 60 -21.43 9.56 5.11
CA LEU A 60 -22.11 9.30 3.84
C LEU A 60 -21.76 10.34 2.75
N ASP A 61 -21.49 11.59 3.16
CA ASP A 61 -21.14 12.70 2.27
C ASP A 61 -19.65 12.81 1.96
N SER A 62 -18.82 11.86 2.43
CA SER A 62 -17.39 11.86 2.16
C SER A 62 -17.09 11.55 0.69
N PHE A 63 -16.02 12.14 0.18
CA PHE A 63 -15.56 11.86 -1.18
C PHE A 63 -15.20 10.38 -1.35
N MET A 64 -15.80 9.73 -2.33
CA MET A 64 -15.58 8.31 -2.62
C MET A 64 -14.71 8.06 -3.84
N GLY A 65 -14.68 8.98 -4.82
CA GLY A 65 -13.93 8.84 -6.07
C GLY A 65 -14.50 9.72 -7.18
N ILE A 66 -13.92 9.59 -8.38
CA ILE A 66 -14.30 10.33 -9.59
C ILE A 66 -15.05 9.48 -10.62
N GLY A 67 -15.45 8.27 -10.21
CA GLY A 67 -15.99 7.20 -11.07
C GLY A 67 -14.95 6.12 -11.32
N ASP A 68 -15.35 4.86 -11.13
CA ASP A 68 -14.45 3.70 -11.06
C ASP A 68 -13.64 3.53 -12.34
N GLU A 69 -14.29 3.41 -13.48
CA GLU A 69 -13.62 3.24 -14.77
C GLU A 69 -12.71 4.43 -15.12
N LYS A 70 -13.16 5.65 -14.83
CA LYS A 70 -12.36 6.85 -15.07
C LYS A 70 -11.08 6.85 -14.24
N ALA A 71 -11.17 6.49 -12.95
CA ALA A 71 -10.02 6.42 -12.08
C ALA A 71 -9.06 5.28 -12.48
N LEU A 72 -9.58 4.11 -12.82
CA LEU A 72 -8.80 2.97 -13.30
C LEU A 72 -8.05 3.29 -14.60
N LYS A 73 -8.67 3.98 -15.54
CA LYS A 73 -8.00 4.47 -16.77
C LYS A 73 -6.84 5.41 -16.46
N ILE A 74 -6.96 6.24 -15.42
CA ILE A 74 -5.87 7.12 -14.98
C ILE A 74 -4.71 6.28 -14.39
N VAL A 75 -5.02 5.28 -13.54
CA VAL A 75 -3.99 4.37 -13.01
C VAL A 75 -3.26 3.65 -14.14
N LYS A 76 -4.00 3.12 -15.13
CA LYS A 76 -3.41 2.51 -16.33
C LYS A 76 -2.55 3.51 -17.12
N LYS A 77 -2.99 4.75 -17.26
CA LYS A 77 -2.22 5.80 -17.95
C LYS A 77 -0.87 6.07 -17.28
N VAL A 78 -0.79 5.99 -15.94
CA VAL A 78 0.49 6.06 -15.21
C VAL A 78 1.40 4.91 -15.63
N HIS A 79 0.88 3.67 -15.66
CA HIS A 79 1.62 2.50 -16.15
C HIS A 79 2.15 2.73 -17.58
N ASP A 80 1.26 3.11 -18.50
CA ASP A 80 1.58 3.28 -19.92
C ASP A 80 2.60 4.41 -20.16
N THR A 81 2.60 5.44 -19.31
CA THR A 81 3.49 6.61 -19.45
C THR A 81 4.87 6.39 -18.85
N PHE A 82 4.94 5.79 -17.68
CA PHE A 82 6.18 5.68 -16.91
C PHE A 82 6.77 4.27 -16.90
N GLY A 83 6.07 3.27 -17.44
CA GLY A 83 6.53 1.88 -17.45
C GLY A 83 6.63 1.22 -16.07
N VAL A 84 5.97 1.79 -15.06
CA VAL A 84 5.97 1.25 -13.70
C VAL A 84 4.72 0.39 -13.44
N PRO A 85 4.83 -0.70 -12.67
CA PRO A 85 3.66 -1.46 -12.23
C PRO A 85 2.72 -0.59 -11.39
N THR A 86 1.45 -0.99 -11.35
CA THR A 86 0.41 -0.25 -10.63
C THR A 86 -0.38 -1.14 -9.67
N VAL A 87 -0.91 -0.55 -8.61
CA VAL A 87 -1.75 -1.23 -7.62
C VAL A 87 -2.96 -0.38 -7.25
N THR A 88 -4.11 -1.04 -7.16
CA THR A 88 -5.34 -0.46 -6.59
C THR A 88 -6.01 -1.46 -5.64
N ASP A 89 -6.82 -0.96 -4.71
CA ASP A 89 -7.62 -1.78 -3.81
C ASP A 89 -8.97 -2.15 -4.44
N ILE A 90 -9.46 -3.37 -4.15
CA ILE A 90 -10.79 -3.87 -4.49
C ILE A 90 -11.58 -4.17 -3.23
N HIS A 91 -12.92 -4.05 -3.27
CA HIS A 91 -13.76 -4.08 -2.07
C HIS A 91 -14.84 -5.17 -2.13
N ALA A 92 -15.16 -5.68 -3.32
CA ALA A 92 -16.10 -6.75 -3.56
C ALA A 92 -15.57 -7.71 -4.62
N ALA A 93 -16.06 -8.95 -4.63
CA ALA A 93 -15.56 -9.99 -5.52
C ALA A 93 -15.79 -9.68 -7.02
N ASP A 94 -16.88 -9.02 -7.34
CA ASP A 94 -17.26 -8.61 -8.70
C ASP A 94 -16.40 -7.47 -9.25
N GLU A 95 -15.64 -6.78 -8.41
CA GLU A 95 -14.71 -5.74 -8.83
C GLU A 95 -13.37 -6.30 -9.36
N ALA A 96 -13.04 -7.55 -9.01
CA ALA A 96 -11.71 -8.10 -9.25
C ALA A 96 -11.33 -8.16 -10.73
N GLU A 97 -12.20 -8.68 -11.58
CA GLU A 97 -11.95 -8.79 -13.03
C GLU A 97 -11.84 -7.40 -13.67
N MET A 98 -12.77 -6.50 -13.36
CA MET A 98 -12.76 -5.13 -13.88
C MET A 98 -11.44 -4.41 -13.52
N ALA A 99 -11.04 -4.44 -12.24
CA ALA A 99 -9.83 -3.76 -11.81
C ALA A 99 -8.56 -4.38 -12.42
N ALA A 100 -8.53 -5.70 -12.59
CA ALA A 100 -7.40 -6.44 -13.15
C ALA A 100 -7.08 -6.06 -14.61
N GLU A 101 -8.03 -5.49 -15.37
CA GLU A 101 -7.78 -4.99 -16.73
C GLU A 101 -6.86 -3.75 -16.74
N TYR A 102 -6.77 -3.05 -15.62
CA TYR A 102 -6.11 -1.74 -15.54
C TYR A 102 -4.85 -1.73 -14.67
N VAL A 103 -4.66 -2.74 -13.80
CA VAL A 103 -3.56 -2.75 -12.83
C VAL A 103 -2.79 -4.07 -12.83
N ASP A 104 -1.60 -4.05 -12.26
CA ASP A 104 -0.71 -5.23 -12.13
C ASP A 104 -0.89 -5.94 -10.79
N VAL A 105 -1.31 -5.20 -9.76
CA VAL A 105 -1.51 -5.69 -8.40
C VAL A 105 -2.91 -5.33 -7.92
N LEU A 106 -3.63 -6.31 -7.38
CA LEU A 106 -4.87 -6.11 -6.65
C LEU A 106 -4.59 -6.11 -5.15
N GLN A 107 -5.01 -5.06 -4.45
CA GLN A 107 -4.87 -4.96 -3.02
C GLN A 107 -6.17 -5.32 -2.31
N ILE A 108 -6.07 -6.19 -1.29
CA ILE A 108 -7.15 -6.51 -0.37
C ILE A 108 -7.02 -5.60 0.85
N PRO A 109 -8.01 -4.73 1.13
CA PRO A 109 -8.01 -3.88 2.31
C PRO A 109 -7.97 -4.66 3.63
N ALA A 110 -7.40 -4.06 4.67
CA ALA A 110 -7.20 -4.71 5.98
C ALA A 110 -8.50 -5.24 6.59
N PHE A 111 -9.60 -4.49 6.50
CA PHE A 111 -10.91 -4.94 7.01
C PHE A 111 -11.46 -6.14 6.25
N LEU A 112 -11.03 -6.36 5.01
CA LEU A 112 -11.55 -7.40 4.12
C LEU A 112 -10.59 -8.60 3.96
N CYS A 113 -9.47 -8.61 4.68
CA CYS A 113 -8.41 -9.62 4.52
C CYS A 113 -8.86 -11.06 4.81
N ARG A 114 -10.01 -11.26 5.46
CA ARG A 114 -10.60 -12.58 5.73
C ARG A 114 -11.72 -12.98 4.77
N GLN A 115 -12.18 -12.09 3.90
CA GLN A 115 -13.30 -12.35 2.99
C GLN A 115 -12.92 -13.36 1.91
N THR A 116 -13.42 -14.58 2.06
CA THR A 116 -13.01 -15.71 1.22
C THR A 116 -13.34 -15.48 -0.25
N ASP A 117 -14.55 -15.03 -0.57
CA ASP A 117 -14.98 -14.81 -1.95
C ASP A 117 -14.15 -13.72 -2.64
N LEU A 118 -13.79 -12.65 -1.92
CA LEU A 118 -12.95 -11.57 -2.43
C LEU A 118 -11.53 -12.08 -2.72
N LEU A 119 -10.93 -12.85 -1.82
CA LEU A 119 -9.59 -13.43 -2.00
C LEU A 119 -9.55 -14.40 -3.19
N ILE A 120 -10.57 -15.26 -3.33
CA ILE A 120 -10.69 -16.21 -4.46
C ILE A 120 -10.89 -15.46 -5.77
N ALA A 121 -11.76 -14.45 -5.81
CA ALA A 121 -11.98 -13.65 -7.01
C ALA A 121 -10.71 -12.92 -7.44
N ALA A 122 -10.00 -12.29 -6.50
CA ALA A 122 -8.71 -11.67 -6.77
C ALA A 122 -7.69 -12.69 -7.30
N ALA A 123 -7.56 -13.86 -6.67
CA ALA A 123 -6.64 -14.91 -7.10
C ALA A 123 -6.88 -15.36 -8.55
N LYS A 124 -8.14 -15.53 -8.95
CA LYS A 124 -8.53 -15.97 -10.29
C LYS A 124 -8.13 -15.02 -11.40
N THR A 125 -7.87 -13.75 -11.10
CA THR A 125 -7.39 -12.78 -12.10
C THR A 125 -5.95 -13.06 -12.57
N GLY A 126 -5.18 -13.86 -11.81
CA GLY A 126 -3.76 -14.12 -12.08
C GLY A 126 -2.83 -12.90 -11.80
N LYS A 127 -3.37 -11.81 -11.29
CA LYS A 127 -2.57 -10.64 -10.85
C LYS A 127 -1.87 -10.90 -9.52
N VAL A 128 -0.87 -10.10 -9.21
CA VAL A 128 -0.27 -10.12 -7.85
C VAL A 128 -1.30 -9.65 -6.83
N ILE A 129 -1.40 -10.36 -5.71
CA ILE A 129 -2.35 -10.04 -4.64
C ILE A 129 -1.58 -9.51 -3.43
N ASN A 130 -1.79 -8.24 -3.10
CA ASN A 130 -1.28 -7.64 -1.86
C ASN A 130 -2.37 -7.67 -0.78
N ILE A 131 -2.16 -8.44 0.29
CA ILE A 131 -3.14 -8.57 1.37
C ILE A 131 -2.69 -7.73 2.57
N LYS A 132 -3.44 -6.68 2.89
CA LYS A 132 -3.19 -5.88 4.10
C LYS A 132 -3.67 -6.63 5.33
N LYS A 133 -2.78 -6.74 6.33
CA LYS A 133 -3.11 -7.36 7.62
C LYS A 133 -4.23 -6.58 8.33
N GLY A 134 -5.27 -7.31 8.74
CA GLY A 134 -6.31 -6.71 9.59
C GLY A 134 -5.75 -6.24 10.93
N GLN A 135 -6.21 -5.09 11.40
CA GLN A 135 -5.79 -4.53 12.69
C GLN A 135 -6.13 -5.45 13.88
N PHE A 136 -7.04 -6.39 13.66
CA PHE A 136 -7.55 -7.37 14.63
C PHE A 136 -6.89 -8.74 14.49
N LEU A 137 -5.91 -8.92 13.59
CA LEU A 137 -5.23 -10.19 13.33
C LEU A 137 -3.79 -10.18 13.85
N SER A 138 -3.36 -11.34 14.34
CA SER A 138 -1.93 -11.61 14.53
C SER A 138 -1.22 -11.77 13.17
N PRO A 139 0.10 -11.56 13.09
CA PRO A 139 0.90 -11.85 11.89
C PRO A 139 0.72 -13.31 11.41
N MET A 140 0.75 -14.29 12.34
CA MET A 140 0.52 -15.70 12.06
C MET A 140 -0.80 -15.96 11.34
N ALA A 141 -1.86 -15.26 11.70
CA ALA A 141 -3.18 -15.46 11.09
C ALA A 141 -3.25 -15.02 9.61
N MET A 142 -2.27 -14.25 9.14
CA MET A 142 -2.20 -13.83 7.74
C MET A 142 -1.86 -14.98 6.78
N GLN A 143 -1.24 -16.05 7.30
CA GLN A 143 -1.01 -17.26 6.52
C GLN A 143 -2.33 -17.81 5.95
N PHE A 144 -3.40 -17.88 6.76
CA PHE A 144 -4.69 -18.37 6.28
C PHE A 144 -5.31 -17.53 5.15
N ALA A 145 -5.03 -16.22 5.12
CA ALA A 145 -5.48 -15.37 4.02
C ALA A 145 -4.66 -15.63 2.75
N ALA A 146 -3.36 -15.82 2.88
CA ALA A 146 -2.47 -16.17 1.76
C ALA A 146 -2.79 -17.56 1.21
N ASP A 147 -3.03 -18.56 2.08
CA ASP A 147 -3.37 -19.92 1.70
C ASP A 147 -4.62 -19.98 0.82
N LYS A 148 -5.64 -19.18 1.10
CA LYS A 148 -6.84 -19.09 0.24
C LYS A 148 -6.52 -18.64 -1.18
N VAL A 149 -5.58 -17.71 -1.34
CA VAL A 149 -5.13 -17.25 -2.67
C VAL A 149 -4.34 -18.35 -3.37
N ILE A 150 -3.45 -19.03 -2.65
CA ILE A 150 -2.65 -20.14 -3.19
C ILE A 150 -3.53 -21.33 -3.59
N GLU A 151 -4.45 -21.73 -2.73
CA GLU A 151 -5.40 -22.84 -2.99
C GLU A 151 -6.33 -22.51 -4.16
N ALA A 152 -6.62 -21.22 -4.39
CA ALA A 152 -7.35 -20.77 -5.59
C ALA A 152 -6.47 -20.76 -6.87
N GLY A 153 -5.19 -21.14 -6.79
CA GLY A 153 -4.28 -21.35 -7.92
C GLY A 153 -3.32 -20.18 -8.21
N ASN A 154 -3.25 -19.17 -7.36
CA ASN A 154 -2.36 -18.02 -7.56
C ASN A 154 -1.26 -17.95 -6.47
N LYS A 155 0.00 -18.01 -6.90
CA LYS A 155 1.17 -17.98 -6.01
C LYS A 155 1.77 -16.58 -5.82
N GLU A 156 1.31 -15.59 -6.56
CA GLU A 156 1.82 -14.22 -6.54
C GLU A 156 1.17 -13.42 -5.39
N VAL A 157 1.64 -13.65 -4.16
CA VAL A 157 1.11 -13.02 -2.92
C VAL A 157 2.17 -12.14 -2.26
N MET A 158 1.75 -10.98 -1.77
CA MET A 158 2.49 -10.11 -0.86
C MET A 158 1.65 -9.83 0.38
N LEU A 159 2.27 -9.66 1.54
CA LEU A 159 1.59 -9.30 2.79
C LEU A 159 1.99 -7.90 3.21
N THR A 160 1.04 -7.13 3.75
CA THR A 160 1.32 -5.77 4.24
C THR A 160 0.96 -5.65 5.72
N GLU A 161 1.97 -5.39 6.56
CA GLU A 161 1.79 -4.97 7.95
C GLU A 161 1.31 -3.52 7.99
N ARG A 162 0.30 -3.23 8.82
CA ARG A 162 -0.26 -1.87 8.95
C ARG A 162 -0.70 -1.51 10.37
N GLY A 163 -0.16 -2.19 11.35
CA GLY A 163 -0.47 -2.01 12.76
C GLY A 163 -1.64 -2.85 13.25
N THR A 164 -1.67 -2.99 14.55
CA THR A 164 -2.70 -3.68 15.33
C THR A 164 -3.40 -2.68 16.24
N THR A 165 -4.70 -2.83 16.44
CA THR A 165 -5.49 -1.98 17.32
C THR A 165 -4.90 -1.97 18.72
N PHE A 166 -4.66 -0.77 19.25
CA PHE A 166 -4.21 -0.52 20.60
C PHE A 166 -5.21 0.41 21.31
N GLY A 167 -6.09 -0.15 22.10
CA GLY A 167 -7.27 0.56 22.58
C GLY A 167 -8.26 0.85 21.45
N TYR A 168 -8.95 2.00 21.50
CA TYR A 168 -10.03 2.34 20.56
C TYR A 168 -9.63 3.31 19.44
N GLN A 169 -8.55 4.06 19.63
CA GLN A 169 -8.21 5.20 18.76
C GLN A 169 -6.74 5.24 18.37
N ASP A 170 -6.02 4.15 18.56
CA ASP A 170 -4.59 4.09 18.23
C ASP A 170 -4.21 2.73 17.63
N LEU A 171 -3.03 2.68 17.01
CA LEU A 171 -2.45 1.50 16.39
C LEU A 171 -0.99 1.36 16.80
N VAL A 172 -0.54 0.12 16.96
CA VAL A 172 0.86 -0.22 17.24
C VAL A 172 1.36 -1.23 16.22
N ILE A 173 2.59 -1.05 15.75
CA ILE A 173 3.28 -2.03 14.91
C ILE A 173 4.07 -2.96 15.82
N ASP A 174 3.78 -4.25 15.75
CA ASP A 174 4.68 -5.27 16.27
C ASP A 174 5.67 -5.66 15.17
N TYR A 175 6.87 -5.09 15.24
CA TYR A 175 7.91 -5.34 14.25
C TYR A 175 8.37 -6.81 14.19
N ARG A 176 8.12 -7.62 15.22
CA ARG A 176 8.38 -9.08 15.20
C ARG A 176 7.51 -9.79 14.17
N GLY A 177 6.35 -9.22 13.84
CA GLY A 177 5.44 -9.76 12.84
C GLY A 177 5.99 -9.71 11.42
N ILE A 178 6.96 -8.85 11.11
CA ILE A 178 7.57 -8.77 9.78
C ILE A 178 8.34 -10.07 9.47
N PRO A 179 9.37 -10.47 10.22
CA PRO A 179 10.06 -11.73 9.96
C PRO A 179 9.15 -12.96 10.13
N GLU A 180 8.14 -12.91 11.01
CA GLU A 180 7.16 -13.97 11.13
C GLU A 180 6.38 -14.19 9.82
N MET A 181 5.84 -13.12 9.22
CA MET A 181 5.14 -13.23 7.93
C MET A 181 6.07 -13.56 6.77
N GLN A 182 7.34 -13.09 6.80
CA GLN A 182 8.35 -13.47 5.81
C GLN A 182 8.66 -14.96 5.83
N SER A 183 8.57 -15.62 7.01
CA SER A 183 8.80 -17.06 7.15
C SER A 183 7.80 -17.93 6.39
N PHE A 184 6.65 -17.38 5.98
CA PHE A 184 5.68 -18.04 5.10
C PHE A 184 6.11 -18.06 3.62
N GLY A 185 7.23 -17.39 3.29
CA GLY A 185 7.77 -17.33 1.93
C GLY A 185 7.28 -16.15 1.09
N PHE A 186 6.52 -15.23 1.67
CA PHE A 186 6.00 -14.05 0.97
C PHE A 186 6.81 -12.78 1.28
N PRO A 187 6.93 -11.84 0.33
CA PRO A 187 7.42 -10.50 0.64
C PRO A 187 6.49 -9.79 1.61
N VAL A 188 7.08 -9.09 2.58
CA VAL A 188 6.34 -8.33 3.59
C VAL A 188 6.63 -6.84 3.44
N ILE A 189 5.55 -6.09 3.25
CA ILE A 189 5.54 -4.64 3.10
C ILE A 189 5.13 -4.02 4.44
N LEU A 190 5.79 -2.93 4.85
CA LEU A 190 5.32 -2.12 5.96
C LEU A 190 4.60 -0.87 5.45
N ASP A 191 3.33 -0.73 5.81
CA ASP A 191 2.54 0.47 5.58
C ASP A 191 2.83 1.51 6.66
N VAL A 192 3.62 2.51 6.33
CA VAL A 192 4.04 3.56 7.26
C VAL A 192 3.07 4.74 7.31
N THR A 193 2.04 4.71 6.49
CA THR A 193 0.97 5.71 6.48
C THR A 193 -0.19 5.28 7.39
N HIS A 194 -0.78 4.13 7.07
CA HIS A 194 -1.99 3.67 7.78
C HIS A 194 -1.70 3.09 9.16
N SER A 195 -0.47 2.68 9.45
CA SER A 195 -0.07 2.28 10.81
C SER A 195 -0.04 3.45 11.81
N LEU A 196 -0.09 4.67 11.31
CA LEU A 196 -0.13 5.91 12.10
C LEU A 196 -1.51 6.57 12.11
N GLN A 197 -2.53 5.91 11.57
CA GLN A 197 -3.91 6.39 11.65
C GLN A 197 -4.40 6.42 13.09
N GLN A 198 -5.21 7.42 13.38
CA GLN A 198 -5.99 7.53 14.61
C GLN A 198 -7.48 7.40 14.24
N PRO A 199 -8.02 6.16 14.22
CA PRO A 199 -9.40 5.94 13.81
C PRO A 199 -10.41 6.50 14.84
N ASN A 200 -11.69 6.53 14.46
CA ASN A 200 -12.81 6.83 15.36
C ASN A 200 -12.74 8.21 16.05
N GLN A 201 -12.18 9.22 15.39
CA GLN A 201 -12.16 10.58 15.92
C GLN A 201 -13.56 11.20 15.95
N THR A 202 -13.82 12.05 16.94
CA THR A 202 -15.11 12.72 17.12
C THR A 202 -15.50 13.63 15.95
N SER A 203 -14.54 14.08 15.16
CA SER A 203 -14.76 14.84 13.91
C SER A 203 -15.38 14.03 12.78
N GLY A 204 -15.45 12.69 12.89
CA GLY A 204 -15.85 11.80 11.80
C GLY A 204 -14.82 11.70 10.67
N VAL A 205 -13.61 12.23 10.88
CA VAL A 205 -12.48 12.11 9.96
C VAL A 205 -11.34 11.41 10.69
N THR A 206 -10.72 10.42 10.08
CA THR A 206 -9.58 9.72 10.64
C THR A 206 -8.41 10.71 10.85
N GLY A 207 -7.91 10.78 12.08
CA GLY A 207 -6.70 11.51 12.40
C GLY A 207 -5.43 10.72 12.09
N GLY A 208 -4.27 11.31 12.33
CA GLY A 208 -3.00 10.62 12.12
C GLY A 208 -1.80 11.37 12.66
N MET A 209 -0.65 10.70 12.61
CA MET A 209 0.63 11.21 13.10
C MET A 209 1.70 11.19 11.99
N PRO A 210 1.52 11.96 10.88
CA PRO A 210 2.42 11.92 9.74
C PRO A 210 3.87 12.30 10.08
N GLN A 211 4.10 13.05 11.17
CA GLN A 211 5.42 13.37 11.70
C GLN A 211 6.21 12.13 12.17
N LEU A 212 5.54 10.99 12.39
CA LEU A 212 6.18 9.73 12.80
C LEU A 212 6.48 8.79 11.62
N ILE A 213 6.10 9.15 10.38
CA ILE A 213 6.35 8.32 9.19
C ILE A 213 7.83 7.95 9.09
N GLU A 214 8.73 8.92 9.24
CA GLU A 214 10.18 8.67 9.18
C GLU A 214 10.63 7.68 10.29
N THR A 215 10.12 7.83 11.51
CA THR A 215 10.44 6.93 12.62
C THR A 215 10.03 5.50 12.34
N VAL A 216 8.79 5.31 11.90
CA VAL A 216 8.22 4.00 11.59
C VAL A 216 8.91 3.36 10.38
N ALA A 217 9.17 4.15 9.33
CA ALA A 217 9.84 3.67 8.12
C ALA A 217 11.28 3.21 8.42
N LYS A 218 12.06 3.97 9.21
CA LYS A 218 13.41 3.58 9.64
C LYS A 218 13.41 2.26 10.39
N ALA A 219 12.50 2.09 11.35
CA ALA A 219 12.37 0.85 12.09
C ALA A 219 11.99 -0.32 11.17
N GLY A 220 11.05 -0.12 10.23
CA GLY A 220 10.65 -1.13 9.25
C GLY A 220 11.79 -1.60 8.36
N ILE A 221 12.60 -0.67 7.83
CA ILE A 221 13.78 -1.05 7.03
C ILE A 221 14.83 -1.75 7.91
N ALA A 222 15.07 -1.27 9.13
CA ALA A 222 16.05 -1.85 10.04
C ALA A 222 15.72 -3.31 10.45
N VAL A 223 14.44 -3.69 10.55
CA VAL A 223 14.04 -5.07 10.80
C VAL A 223 13.94 -5.92 9.53
N GLY A 224 14.25 -5.36 8.37
CA GLY A 224 14.35 -6.10 7.11
C GLY A 224 13.04 -6.23 6.33
N ALA A 225 12.09 -5.30 6.44
CA ALA A 225 10.92 -5.27 5.56
C ALA A 225 11.37 -5.31 4.08
N ASP A 226 10.69 -6.11 3.26
CA ASP A 226 10.99 -6.24 1.82
C ASP A 226 10.56 -5.00 1.04
N GLY A 227 9.50 -4.34 1.50
CA GLY A 227 8.97 -3.12 0.87
C GLY A 227 8.32 -2.17 1.87
N LEU A 228 8.05 -0.95 1.39
CA LEU A 228 7.28 0.06 2.09
C LEU A 228 6.04 0.46 1.30
N PHE A 229 4.98 0.80 2.03
CA PHE A 229 3.78 1.42 1.47
C PHE A 229 3.67 2.84 2.05
N ILE A 230 3.63 3.85 1.16
CA ILE A 230 3.59 5.27 1.54
C ILE A 230 2.55 6.00 0.71
N GLU A 231 1.48 6.50 1.35
CA GLU A 231 0.61 7.47 0.68
C GLU A 231 1.25 8.86 0.73
N THR A 232 1.24 9.53 -0.40
CA THR A 232 1.85 10.85 -0.56
C THR A 232 1.00 11.77 -1.43
N HIS A 233 1.05 13.06 -1.15
CA HIS A 233 0.32 14.07 -1.88
C HIS A 233 1.11 15.39 -1.93
N GLU A 234 0.97 16.17 -3.01
CA GLU A 234 1.62 17.50 -3.14
C GLU A 234 1.25 18.45 -2.00
N ASN A 235 -0.03 18.43 -1.62
CA ASN A 235 -0.56 19.18 -0.48
C ASN A 235 -1.57 18.33 0.30
N PRO A 236 -1.14 17.54 1.30
CA PRO A 236 -2.03 16.67 2.08
C PRO A 236 -3.22 17.39 2.71
N ALA A 237 -3.09 18.68 3.04
CA ALA A 237 -4.16 19.45 3.70
C ALA A 237 -5.42 19.64 2.83
N VAL A 238 -5.29 19.56 1.49
CA VAL A 238 -6.42 19.69 0.55
C VAL A 238 -6.84 18.37 -0.08
N ALA A 239 -6.16 17.27 0.28
CA ALA A 239 -6.48 15.95 -0.23
C ALA A 239 -7.89 15.51 0.20
N LYS A 240 -8.62 14.89 -0.71
CA LYS A 240 -10.02 14.49 -0.49
C LYS A 240 -10.17 13.22 0.35
N SER A 241 -9.05 12.54 0.63
CA SER A 241 -9.01 11.33 1.47
C SER A 241 -7.71 11.29 2.26
N ASP A 242 -7.80 10.92 3.54
CA ASP A 242 -6.70 10.62 4.47
C ASP A 242 -5.55 11.64 4.54
N GLY A 243 -5.82 12.91 4.24
CA GLY A 243 -4.83 13.98 4.24
C GLY A 243 -4.05 14.12 5.56
N ALA A 244 -4.68 13.78 6.69
CA ALA A 244 -4.04 13.80 7.99
C ALA A 244 -2.93 12.75 8.18
N ASN A 245 -2.85 11.76 7.28
CA ASN A 245 -1.90 10.64 7.40
C ASN A 245 -0.82 10.64 6.32
N MET A 246 -1.03 11.34 5.21
CA MET A 246 -0.13 11.28 4.07
C MET A 246 1.18 12.03 4.29
N LEU A 247 2.25 11.48 3.73
CA LEU A 247 3.52 12.19 3.59
C LEU A 247 3.38 13.31 2.55
N LYS A 248 3.89 14.51 2.88
CA LYS A 248 4.03 15.54 1.85
C LYS A 248 5.06 15.10 0.81
N LEU A 249 4.70 15.18 -0.48
CA LEU A 249 5.51 14.67 -1.60
C LEU A 249 6.95 15.22 -1.63
N ASP A 250 7.13 16.49 -1.26
CA ASP A 250 8.45 17.13 -1.20
C ASP A 250 9.40 16.49 -0.17
N LEU A 251 8.87 15.77 0.83
CA LEU A 251 9.68 15.11 1.87
C LEU A 251 10.09 13.69 1.49
N LEU A 252 9.56 13.15 0.39
CA LEU A 252 9.73 11.75 0.02
C LEU A 252 11.20 11.43 -0.32
N GLU A 253 11.88 12.26 -1.09
CA GLU A 253 13.26 12.01 -1.52
C GLU A 253 14.23 11.98 -0.34
N ASP A 254 14.12 12.90 0.59
CA ASP A 254 14.94 12.94 1.80
C ASP A 254 14.70 11.71 2.68
N LEU A 255 13.45 11.32 2.84
CA LEU A 255 13.07 10.11 3.56
C LEU A 255 13.70 8.87 2.93
N LEU A 256 13.45 8.65 1.64
CA LEU A 256 13.95 7.47 0.93
C LEU A 256 15.49 7.42 0.91
N THR A 257 16.17 8.55 0.78
CA THR A 257 17.63 8.62 0.86
C THR A 257 18.17 8.12 2.20
N LYS A 258 17.52 8.48 3.31
CA LYS A 258 17.89 7.97 4.64
C LYS A 258 17.64 6.47 4.77
N LEU A 259 16.53 5.99 4.21
CA LEU A 259 16.14 4.58 4.27
C LEU A 259 17.07 3.67 3.46
N VAL A 260 17.54 4.14 2.29
CA VAL A 260 18.55 3.41 1.49
C VAL A 260 19.83 3.21 2.31
N ARG A 261 20.32 4.22 3.01
CA ARG A 261 21.50 4.10 3.89
C ARG A 261 21.31 3.08 5.01
N ILE A 262 20.09 3.01 5.59
CA ILE A 262 19.79 2.00 6.61
C ILE A 262 19.79 0.61 5.96
N ARG A 263 19.19 0.47 4.78
CA ARG A 263 19.17 -0.79 4.04
C ARG A 263 20.58 -1.28 3.74
N GLU A 264 21.45 -0.41 3.25
CA GLU A 264 22.87 -0.72 2.99
C GLU A 264 23.62 -1.17 4.25
N ALA A 265 23.28 -0.62 5.41
CA ALA A 265 23.94 -0.95 6.67
C ALA A 265 23.53 -2.31 7.26
N ILE A 266 22.41 -2.89 6.81
CA ILE A 266 21.90 -4.19 7.30
C ILE A 266 22.08 -5.34 6.29
N LEU A 267 22.53 -5.06 5.06
CA LEU A 267 22.93 -6.07 4.06
C LEU A 267 24.34 -6.58 4.33
#